data_3a9d886689869a4edd6c317c9c561982
#
_entry.id   3a9d886689869a4edd6c317c9c561982
#
_cell.length_a   1.000
_cell.length_b   1.000
_cell.length_c   1.000
_cell.angle_alpha   90.00
_cell.angle_beta   90.00
_cell.angle_gamma   90.00
#
_symmetry.space_group_name_H-M   'P 1'
#
loop_
_entity.id
_entity.type
_entity.pdbx_description
1 polymer ?
#
loop_
_entity_poly.entity_id
_entity_poly.type
_entity_poly.pdbx_seq_one_letter_code
_entity_poly.pdbx_strand_id
1 'polypeptide(L)'
;MIPAKTLGAVRVGSVDRIRPAAEALRDIVADLTGLRCAVTDNIAVQEPMKDGAGEILASAVFGFATGDDARWWRFPQLALTSPLPMACRFESEPFWCNAQGIHTPTPNLLLSALDLSNFRERALTSAAIVAPVHLPFGQIAAASFLSPDPEVDDLSAPFEQHGEALALLARTFVASYVKVTERRRPSVATALLSKREVECLRWAAAGKTNDEIGTILGLQRTTVRFHIRSASVKLDAVNRDQTLFKAAQLGFLAMIR
;
A
#
# COMPACT_ATOMS: atom_id res chain seq x y z
N MET A 1 9.47 3.05 -22.87
CA MET A 1 10.12 3.60 -21.64
C MET A 1 9.54 4.98 -21.37
N ILE A 2 9.04 5.27 -20.14
CA ILE A 2 8.49 6.58 -19.79
C ILE A 2 9.61 7.62 -19.68
N PRO A 3 9.52 8.76 -20.37
CA PRO A 3 10.52 9.84 -20.29
C PRO A 3 10.64 10.40 -18.86
N ALA A 4 11.84 10.83 -18.47
CA ALA A 4 12.08 11.43 -17.14
C ALA A 4 11.22 12.69 -16.89
N LYS A 5 10.94 13.48 -17.93
CA LYS A 5 10.06 14.65 -17.87
C LYS A 5 8.63 14.26 -17.47
N THR A 6 8.10 13.17 -18.02
CA THR A 6 6.77 12.63 -17.70
C THR A 6 6.70 12.17 -16.23
N LEU A 7 7.72 11.46 -15.74
CA LEU A 7 7.83 11.09 -14.33
C LEU A 7 7.97 12.32 -13.42
N GLY A 8 8.64 13.36 -13.88
CA GLY A 8 8.74 14.64 -13.17
C GLY A 8 7.40 15.33 -12.99
N ALA A 9 6.51 15.24 -14.00
CA ALA A 9 5.18 15.86 -13.96
C ALA A 9 4.26 15.22 -12.91
N VAL A 10 4.32 13.89 -12.73
CA VAL A 10 3.51 13.16 -11.75
C VAL A 10 4.12 13.14 -10.34
N ARG A 11 5.35 13.64 -10.17
CA ARG A 11 6.01 13.69 -8.86
C ARG A 11 5.50 14.86 -8.04
N VAL A 12 5.03 14.55 -6.82
CA VAL A 12 4.62 15.56 -5.84
C VAL A 12 5.88 16.08 -5.12
N GLY A 13 6.24 17.34 -5.37
CA GLY A 13 7.39 17.99 -4.74
C GLY A 13 7.05 18.75 -3.46
N SER A 14 5.81 19.23 -3.34
CA SER A 14 5.28 20.01 -2.20
C SER A 14 3.76 19.91 -2.17
N VAL A 15 3.14 20.38 -1.09
CA VAL A 15 1.68 20.27 -0.88
C VAL A 15 0.87 20.98 -1.98
N ASP A 16 1.31 22.13 -2.42
CA ASP A 16 0.70 22.91 -3.53
C ASP A 16 0.81 22.21 -4.89
N ARG A 17 1.75 21.26 -5.05
CA ARG A 17 1.95 20.48 -6.27
C ARG A 17 1.14 19.19 -6.32
N ILE A 18 0.39 18.85 -5.27
CA ILE A 18 -0.41 17.61 -5.23
C ILE A 18 -1.42 17.59 -6.38
N ARG A 19 -2.26 18.63 -6.51
CA ARG A 19 -3.30 18.68 -7.55
C ARG A 19 -2.72 18.66 -8.97
N PRO A 20 -1.75 19.51 -9.34
CA PRO A 20 -1.12 19.44 -10.64
C PRO A 20 -0.50 18.10 -10.98
N ALA A 21 0.11 17.40 -10.00
CA ALA A 21 0.68 16.08 -10.21
C ALA A 21 -0.40 15.00 -10.41
N ALA A 22 -1.51 15.10 -9.71
CA ALA A 22 -2.66 14.20 -9.87
C ALA A 22 -3.34 14.39 -11.24
N GLU A 23 -3.51 15.65 -11.68
CA GLU A 23 -4.03 15.98 -13.02
C GLU A 23 -3.10 15.43 -14.11
N ALA A 24 -1.79 15.62 -13.98
CA ALA A 24 -0.80 15.05 -14.89
C ALA A 24 -0.87 13.52 -14.93
N LEU A 25 -1.04 12.84 -13.78
CA LEU A 25 -1.22 11.39 -13.74
C LEU A 25 -2.46 10.96 -14.50
N ARG A 26 -3.61 11.60 -14.24
CA ARG A 26 -4.88 11.33 -14.94
C ARG A 26 -4.71 11.47 -16.46
N ASP A 27 -4.16 12.58 -16.90
CA ASP A 27 -4.06 12.91 -18.33
C ASP A 27 -3.09 11.96 -19.04
N ILE A 28 -1.93 11.68 -18.46
CA ILE A 28 -0.96 10.73 -19.01
C ILE A 28 -1.54 9.32 -19.11
N VAL A 29 -2.27 8.86 -18.10
CA VAL A 29 -2.93 7.54 -18.12
C VAL A 29 -3.99 7.49 -19.21
N ALA A 30 -4.83 8.52 -19.32
CA ALA A 30 -5.86 8.62 -20.35
C ALA A 30 -5.25 8.66 -21.77
N ASP A 31 -4.18 9.43 -21.98
CA ASP A 31 -3.48 9.52 -23.28
C ASP A 31 -2.81 8.20 -23.68
N LEU A 32 -2.27 7.45 -22.70
CA LEU A 32 -1.58 6.18 -22.98
C LEU A 32 -2.54 5.02 -23.22
N THR A 33 -3.68 4.98 -22.52
CA THR A 33 -4.49 3.76 -22.44
C THR A 33 -5.99 4.00 -22.66
N GLY A 34 -6.47 5.22 -22.61
CA GLY A 34 -7.91 5.54 -22.57
C GLY A 34 -8.57 5.18 -21.23
N LEU A 35 -7.83 4.71 -20.22
CA LEU A 35 -8.36 4.27 -18.93
C LEU A 35 -8.50 5.45 -17.95
N ARG A 36 -9.45 5.32 -17.01
CA ARG A 36 -9.57 6.17 -15.82
C ARG A 36 -8.63 5.66 -14.73
N CYS A 37 -8.20 6.56 -13.86
CA CYS A 37 -7.28 6.22 -12.76
C CYS A 37 -7.95 6.47 -11.41
N ALA A 38 -8.01 5.47 -10.54
CA ALA A 38 -8.41 5.57 -9.13
C ALA A 38 -7.20 5.27 -8.25
N VAL A 39 -6.92 6.15 -7.27
CA VAL A 39 -5.71 6.03 -6.43
C VAL A 39 -6.08 6.12 -4.95
N THR A 40 -5.46 5.26 -4.16
CA THR A 40 -5.45 5.35 -2.70
C THR A 40 -4.02 5.25 -2.17
N ASP A 41 -3.68 6.06 -1.19
CA ASP A 41 -2.38 6.01 -0.52
C ASP A 41 -2.31 4.93 0.56
N ASN A 42 -3.46 4.39 1.01
CA ASN A 42 -3.50 3.31 1.98
C ASN A 42 -4.79 2.48 1.84
N ILE A 43 -4.65 1.21 1.44
CA ILE A 43 -5.80 0.28 1.31
C ILE A 43 -6.42 -0.14 2.65
N ALA A 44 -5.73 0.10 3.78
CA ALA A 44 -6.22 -0.24 5.11
C ALA A 44 -7.06 0.88 5.74
N VAL A 45 -7.09 2.06 5.13
CA VAL A 45 -7.79 3.25 5.63
C VAL A 45 -8.77 3.74 4.59
N GLN A 46 -9.94 4.24 5.03
CA GLN A 46 -10.96 4.77 4.13
C GLN A 46 -10.96 6.31 4.08
N GLU A 47 -9.81 6.90 4.30
CA GLU A 47 -9.66 8.34 4.13
C GLU A 47 -9.23 8.63 2.68
N PRO A 48 -9.99 9.46 1.96
CA PRO A 48 -9.62 9.83 0.60
C PRO A 48 -8.40 10.73 0.58
N MET A 49 -7.55 10.56 -0.43
CA MET A 49 -6.42 11.47 -0.71
C MET A 49 -6.94 12.88 -0.98
N LYS A 50 -6.26 13.88 -0.43
CA LYS A 50 -6.61 15.30 -0.57
C LYS A 50 -5.49 16.12 -1.17
N ASP A 51 -5.85 17.21 -1.84
CA ASP A 51 -4.88 18.21 -2.29
C ASP A 51 -4.50 19.19 -1.17
N GLY A 52 -3.67 20.18 -1.50
CA GLY A 52 -3.22 21.20 -0.57
C GLY A 52 -4.33 22.14 -0.05
N ALA A 53 -5.46 22.21 -0.74
CA ALA A 53 -6.65 22.97 -0.33
C ALA A 53 -7.63 22.12 0.51
N GLY A 54 -7.37 20.81 0.65
CA GLY A 54 -8.24 19.87 1.35
C GLY A 54 -9.31 19.22 0.47
N GLU A 55 -9.30 19.49 -0.85
CA GLU A 55 -10.23 18.90 -1.80
C GLU A 55 -9.88 17.44 -2.07
N ILE A 56 -10.90 16.59 -2.15
CA ILE A 56 -10.74 15.15 -2.38
C ILE A 56 -10.31 14.90 -3.82
N LEU A 57 -9.14 14.30 -4.04
CA LEU A 57 -8.59 14.03 -5.37
C LEU A 57 -9.49 13.09 -6.19
N ALA A 58 -10.12 12.11 -5.56
CA ALA A 58 -11.02 11.17 -6.25
C ALA A 58 -12.15 11.90 -6.98
N SER A 59 -12.72 12.93 -6.38
CA SER A 59 -13.77 13.75 -7.00
C SER A 59 -13.24 14.90 -7.84
N ALA A 60 -12.30 15.65 -7.28
CA ALA A 60 -11.83 16.89 -7.91
C ALA A 60 -10.95 16.67 -9.15
N VAL A 61 -10.29 15.50 -9.24
CA VAL A 61 -9.32 15.20 -10.32
C VAL A 61 -9.69 13.92 -11.06
N PHE A 62 -9.92 12.82 -10.37
CA PHE A 62 -10.06 11.49 -11.00
C PHE A 62 -11.48 11.17 -11.46
N GLY A 63 -12.47 12.00 -11.12
CA GLY A 63 -13.84 11.86 -11.61
C GLY A 63 -14.65 10.74 -10.97
N PHE A 64 -14.36 10.33 -9.71
CA PHE A 64 -15.05 9.30 -8.94
C PHE A 64 -15.97 9.87 -7.86
N ALA A 65 -16.66 10.96 -8.13
CA ALA A 65 -17.36 11.75 -7.12
C ALA A 65 -18.83 11.41 -6.90
N THR A 66 -19.47 10.72 -7.85
CA THR A 66 -20.94 10.65 -7.88
C THR A 66 -21.46 9.21 -8.04
N GLY A 67 -22.62 8.92 -7.45
CA GLY A 67 -23.29 7.64 -7.63
C GLY A 67 -22.56 6.46 -7.00
N ASP A 68 -22.43 5.38 -7.77
CA ASP A 68 -21.80 4.12 -7.33
C ASP A 68 -20.31 4.27 -7.04
N ASP A 69 -19.61 5.19 -7.69
CA ASP A 69 -18.19 5.47 -7.45
C ASP A 69 -17.93 5.94 -6.01
N ALA A 70 -18.89 6.62 -5.36
CA ALA A 70 -18.79 7.03 -3.96
C ALA A 70 -18.96 5.86 -2.97
N ARG A 71 -19.41 4.68 -3.42
CA ARG A 71 -19.64 3.51 -2.56
C ARG A 71 -18.36 3.05 -1.88
N TRP A 72 -17.20 3.14 -2.54
CA TRP A 72 -15.92 2.79 -1.94
C TRP A 72 -15.66 3.48 -0.61
N TRP A 73 -15.97 4.77 -0.52
CA TRP A 73 -15.73 5.58 0.68
C TRP A 73 -16.85 5.46 1.73
N ARG A 74 -18.05 5.04 1.30
CA ARG A 74 -19.22 4.94 2.17
C ARG A 74 -19.37 3.58 2.86
N PHE A 75 -18.86 2.53 2.25
CA PHE A 75 -19.03 1.16 2.74
C PHE A 75 -17.70 0.53 3.16
N PRO A 76 -17.36 0.56 4.48
CA PRO A 76 -16.13 0.00 5.02
C PRO A 76 -15.87 -1.45 4.62
N GLN A 77 -16.92 -2.23 4.41
CA GLN A 77 -16.85 -3.64 4.03
C GLN A 77 -16.21 -3.84 2.67
N LEU A 78 -16.35 -2.91 1.72
CA LEU A 78 -15.73 -3.03 0.40
C LEU A 78 -14.20 -3.08 0.49
N ALA A 79 -13.57 -2.30 1.37
CA ALA A 79 -12.12 -2.34 1.58
C ALA A 79 -11.62 -3.70 2.12
N LEU A 80 -12.49 -4.43 2.83
CA LEU A 80 -12.18 -5.75 3.39
C LEU A 80 -12.53 -6.90 2.43
N THR A 81 -13.57 -6.74 1.62
CA THR A 81 -14.13 -7.80 0.78
C THR A 81 -13.78 -7.66 -0.69
N SER A 82 -13.38 -6.46 -1.15
CA SER A 82 -12.99 -6.26 -2.54
C SER A 82 -11.75 -7.07 -2.92
N PRO A 83 -11.78 -7.77 -4.06
CA PRO A 83 -10.63 -8.54 -4.52
C PRO A 83 -9.41 -7.68 -4.84
N LEU A 84 -9.57 -6.41 -5.24
CA LEU A 84 -8.46 -5.54 -5.63
C LEU A 84 -7.52 -5.24 -4.46
N PRO A 85 -7.94 -4.66 -3.32
CA PRO A 85 -7.06 -4.46 -2.17
C PRO A 85 -6.63 -5.79 -1.53
N MET A 86 -7.42 -6.86 -1.64
CA MET A 86 -6.99 -8.18 -1.17
C MET A 86 -5.79 -8.68 -1.96
N ALA A 87 -5.82 -8.59 -3.30
CA ALA A 87 -4.70 -8.96 -4.15
C ALA A 87 -3.44 -8.13 -3.86
N CYS A 88 -3.57 -6.83 -3.63
CA CYS A 88 -2.45 -5.94 -3.30
C CYS A 88 -1.70 -6.33 -2.01
N ARG A 89 -2.29 -7.16 -1.12
CA ARG A 89 -1.61 -7.67 0.07
C ARG A 89 -0.66 -8.82 -0.22
N PHE A 90 -0.86 -9.52 -1.33
CA PHE A 90 -0.13 -10.72 -1.71
C PHE A 90 0.68 -10.55 -2.99
N GLU A 91 0.49 -9.41 -3.69
CA GLU A 91 1.18 -9.10 -4.95
C GLU A 91 1.83 -7.71 -4.88
N SER A 92 3.04 -7.61 -5.39
CA SER A 92 3.82 -6.38 -5.48
C SER A 92 4.03 -5.91 -6.93
N GLU A 93 3.87 -6.81 -7.90
CA GLU A 93 3.92 -6.51 -9.33
C GLU A 93 2.55 -6.01 -9.82
N PRO A 94 2.50 -5.24 -10.91
CA PRO A 94 1.23 -4.88 -11.53
C PRO A 94 0.52 -6.13 -12.04
N PHE A 95 -0.80 -6.13 -11.94
CA PHE A 95 -1.67 -7.21 -12.42
C PHE A 95 -2.93 -6.64 -13.05
N TRP A 96 -3.60 -7.43 -13.88
CA TRP A 96 -4.97 -7.13 -14.26
C TRP A 96 -5.92 -8.23 -13.79
N CYS A 97 -7.17 -7.90 -13.60
CA CYS A 97 -8.15 -8.83 -13.05
C CYS A 97 -9.58 -8.51 -13.50
N ASN A 98 -10.39 -9.55 -13.51
CA ASN A 98 -11.81 -9.52 -13.77
C ASN A 98 -12.50 -10.65 -12.97
N ALA A 99 -13.77 -10.97 -13.27
CA ALA A 99 -14.50 -12.05 -12.62
C ALA A 99 -13.91 -13.45 -12.89
N GLN A 100 -13.14 -13.63 -13.96
CA GLN A 100 -12.54 -14.90 -14.37
C GLN A 100 -11.20 -15.18 -13.72
N GLY A 101 -10.45 -14.12 -13.30
CA GLY A 101 -9.13 -14.34 -12.71
C GLY A 101 -8.34 -13.08 -12.38
N ILE A 102 -7.20 -13.31 -11.75
CA ILE A 102 -6.16 -12.32 -11.52
C ILE A 102 -4.91 -12.77 -12.30
N HIS A 103 -4.47 -11.91 -13.20
CA HIS A 103 -3.42 -12.21 -14.16
C HIS A 103 -2.17 -11.38 -13.85
N THR A 104 -1.08 -12.07 -13.52
CA THR A 104 0.22 -11.49 -13.17
C THR A 104 1.27 -11.89 -14.19
N PRO A 105 2.35 -11.11 -14.38
CA PRO A 105 3.48 -11.51 -15.23
C PRO A 105 4.13 -12.82 -14.75
N THR A 106 4.27 -12.98 -13.43
CA THR A 106 4.79 -14.19 -12.79
C THR A 106 3.65 -14.87 -12.01
N PRO A 107 3.37 -16.18 -12.20
CA PRO A 107 2.29 -16.84 -11.49
C PRO A 107 2.43 -16.76 -9.96
N ASN A 108 1.38 -16.28 -9.29
CA ASN A 108 1.32 -16.18 -7.85
C ASN A 108 0.17 -17.05 -7.30
N LEU A 109 0.53 -18.18 -6.69
CA LEU A 109 -0.44 -19.16 -6.17
C LEU A 109 -1.33 -18.60 -5.05
N LEU A 110 -0.90 -17.56 -4.33
CA LEU A 110 -1.71 -16.95 -3.28
C LEU A 110 -2.94 -16.23 -3.86
N LEU A 111 -2.82 -15.71 -5.07
CA LEU A 111 -3.92 -15.00 -5.74
C LEU A 111 -5.00 -15.96 -6.24
N SER A 112 -4.67 -17.20 -6.59
CA SER A 112 -5.62 -18.20 -7.06
C SER A 112 -6.61 -18.64 -5.97
N ALA A 113 -6.31 -18.39 -4.70
CA ALA A 113 -7.18 -18.69 -3.57
C ALA A 113 -8.16 -17.53 -3.24
N LEU A 114 -8.06 -16.39 -3.93
CA LEU A 114 -8.93 -15.26 -3.67
C LEU A 114 -10.35 -15.51 -4.25
N ASP A 115 -11.35 -15.18 -3.44
CA ASP A 115 -12.74 -15.25 -3.86
C ASP A 115 -13.08 -14.09 -4.81
N LEU A 116 -13.38 -14.40 -6.06
CA LEU A 116 -13.78 -13.46 -7.11
C LEU A 116 -15.31 -13.44 -7.34
N SER A 117 -16.09 -14.14 -6.53
CA SER A 117 -17.56 -14.10 -6.63
C SER A 117 -18.08 -12.68 -6.51
N ASN A 118 -19.13 -12.34 -7.28
CA ASN A 118 -19.70 -11.00 -7.33
C ASN A 118 -18.63 -9.89 -7.56
N PHE A 119 -17.68 -10.18 -8.44
CA PHE A 119 -16.54 -9.30 -8.71
C PHE A 119 -16.97 -7.86 -9.01
N ARG A 120 -17.90 -7.68 -9.96
CA ARG A 120 -18.37 -6.35 -10.40
C ARG A 120 -18.93 -5.50 -9.25
N GLU A 121 -19.64 -6.10 -8.32
CA GLU A 121 -20.22 -5.41 -7.16
C GLU A 121 -19.15 -5.05 -6.11
N ARG A 122 -18.19 -5.95 -5.89
CA ARG A 122 -17.15 -5.84 -4.87
C ARG A 122 -15.95 -5.00 -5.34
N ALA A 123 -15.63 -5.05 -6.64
CA ALA A 123 -14.57 -4.27 -7.26
C ALA A 123 -15.05 -2.91 -7.79
N LEU A 124 -16.39 -2.72 -7.93
CA LEU A 124 -17.03 -1.57 -8.56
C LEU A 124 -16.62 -1.37 -10.04
N THR A 125 -16.21 -2.45 -10.70
CA THR A 125 -15.80 -2.46 -12.11
C THR A 125 -15.89 -3.88 -12.67
N SER A 126 -15.95 -4.01 -14.00
CA SER A 126 -15.92 -5.32 -14.68
C SER A 126 -14.50 -5.85 -14.82
N ALA A 127 -13.51 -4.97 -15.00
CA ALA A 127 -12.10 -5.30 -15.00
C ALA A 127 -11.26 -4.13 -14.49
N ALA A 128 -10.04 -4.42 -14.00
CA ALA A 128 -9.07 -3.43 -13.57
C ALA A 128 -7.64 -3.87 -13.89
N ILE A 129 -6.79 -2.92 -14.29
CA ILE A 129 -5.34 -3.05 -14.13
C ILE A 129 -5.02 -2.43 -12.76
N VAL A 130 -4.26 -3.12 -11.93
CA VAL A 130 -3.92 -2.66 -10.58
C VAL A 130 -2.42 -2.62 -10.41
N ALA A 131 -1.93 -1.50 -9.90
CA ALA A 131 -0.54 -1.31 -9.50
C ALA A 131 -0.47 -1.17 -7.98
N PRO A 132 -0.08 -2.24 -7.25
CA PRO A 132 0.23 -2.14 -5.84
C PRO A 132 1.45 -1.26 -5.60
N VAL A 133 1.43 -0.47 -4.52
CA VAL A 133 2.58 0.35 -4.12
C VAL A 133 2.89 0.06 -2.66
N HIS A 134 3.85 -0.83 -2.44
CA HIS A 134 4.32 -1.16 -1.10
C HIS A 134 5.24 -0.06 -0.59
N LEU A 135 4.82 0.60 0.46
CA LEU A 135 5.49 1.75 1.07
C LEU A 135 6.19 1.34 2.38
N PRO A 136 7.11 2.17 2.89
CA PRO A 136 7.69 1.97 4.22
C PRO A 136 6.62 1.76 5.31
N PHE A 137 7.00 1.10 6.39
CA PHE A 137 6.14 0.81 7.56
C PHE A 137 4.94 -0.10 7.28
N GLY A 138 5.01 -0.94 6.24
CA GLY A 138 3.96 -1.89 5.89
C GLY A 138 2.68 -1.26 5.33
N GLN A 139 2.72 0.02 4.96
CA GLN A 139 1.63 0.67 4.27
C GLN A 139 1.56 0.15 2.83
N ILE A 140 0.36 -0.19 2.39
CA ILE A 140 0.11 -0.60 1.00
C ILE A 140 -0.85 0.41 0.39
N ALA A 141 -0.42 1.02 -0.68
CA ALA A 141 -1.22 1.88 -1.54
C ALA A 141 -1.54 1.15 -2.84
N ALA A 142 -2.47 1.67 -3.61
CA ALA A 142 -2.81 1.12 -4.91
C ALA A 142 -3.27 2.20 -5.90
N ALA A 143 -2.99 1.98 -7.17
CA ALA A 143 -3.66 2.65 -8.26
C ALA A 143 -4.39 1.59 -9.11
N SER A 144 -5.65 1.84 -9.41
CA SER A 144 -6.48 1.01 -10.27
C SER A 144 -6.81 1.79 -11.53
N PHE A 145 -6.61 1.16 -12.68
CA PHE A 145 -6.88 1.73 -13.99
C PHE A 145 -8.08 0.99 -14.60
N LEU A 146 -9.13 1.72 -14.89
CA LEU A 146 -10.46 1.19 -15.18
C LEU A 146 -10.93 1.68 -16.55
N SER A 147 -11.63 0.83 -17.30
CA SER A 147 -12.29 1.29 -18.51
C SER A 147 -13.38 2.31 -18.17
N PRO A 148 -13.53 3.38 -18.97
CA PRO A 148 -14.72 4.24 -18.89
C PRO A 148 -16.00 3.52 -19.33
N ASP A 149 -15.89 2.48 -20.15
CA ASP A 149 -17.01 1.61 -20.55
C ASP A 149 -17.12 0.45 -19.54
N PRO A 150 -18.23 0.35 -18.79
CA PRO A 150 -18.44 -0.68 -17.79
C PRO A 150 -18.62 -2.10 -18.35
N GLU A 151 -18.83 -2.24 -19.65
CA GLU A 151 -18.99 -3.55 -20.31
C GLU A 151 -17.64 -4.16 -20.74
N VAL A 152 -16.54 -3.40 -20.67
CA VAL A 152 -15.19 -3.94 -20.93
C VAL A 152 -14.72 -4.75 -19.73
N ASP A 153 -14.53 -6.04 -19.94
CA ASP A 153 -14.10 -7.01 -18.92
C ASP A 153 -12.73 -7.65 -19.23
N ASP A 154 -12.11 -7.30 -20.36
CA ASP A 154 -10.76 -7.73 -20.75
C ASP A 154 -9.83 -6.51 -20.91
N LEU A 155 -8.80 -6.45 -20.07
CA LEU A 155 -7.74 -5.44 -20.09
C LEU A 155 -6.37 -6.05 -20.36
N SER A 156 -6.31 -7.27 -20.93
CA SER A 156 -5.05 -7.96 -21.24
C SER A 156 -4.15 -7.14 -22.18
N ALA A 157 -4.70 -6.64 -23.29
CA ALA A 157 -3.93 -5.88 -24.27
C ALA A 157 -3.34 -4.57 -23.72
N PRO A 158 -4.11 -3.68 -23.05
CA PRO A 158 -3.52 -2.49 -22.41
C PRO A 158 -2.58 -2.85 -21.25
N PHE A 159 -2.78 -3.97 -20.55
CA PHE A 159 -1.87 -4.44 -19.51
C PHE A 159 -0.52 -4.89 -20.09
N GLU A 160 -0.51 -5.74 -21.12
CA GLU A 160 0.71 -6.20 -21.78
C GLU A 160 1.52 -5.04 -22.33
N GLN A 161 0.85 -4.05 -22.91
CA GLN A 161 1.52 -2.91 -23.52
C GLN A 161 1.98 -1.84 -22.51
N HIS A 162 1.22 -1.60 -21.44
CA HIS A 162 1.42 -0.43 -20.58
C HIS A 162 1.51 -0.75 -19.07
N GLY A 163 1.32 -2.00 -18.62
CA GLY A 163 1.24 -2.34 -17.19
C GLY A 163 2.42 -1.82 -16.37
N GLU A 164 3.64 -2.04 -16.82
CA GLU A 164 4.86 -1.54 -16.16
C GLU A 164 4.94 -0.02 -16.13
N ALA A 165 4.51 0.62 -17.21
CA ALA A 165 4.47 2.08 -17.30
C ALA A 165 3.48 2.68 -16.30
N LEU A 166 2.29 2.10 -16.21
CA LEU A 166 1.24 2.48 -15.26
C LEU A 166 1.72 2.28 -13.82
N ALA A 167 2.38 1.16 -13.52
CA ALA A 167 2.94 0.90 -12.19
C ALA A 167 4.02 1.91 -11.79
N LEU A 168 4.89 2.29 -12.73
CA LEU A 168 5.93 3.29 -12.48
C LEU A 168 5.34 4.68 -12.21
N LEU A 169 4.31 5.08 -12.96
CA LEU A 169 3.58 6.33 -12.75
C LEU A 169 2.89 6.34 -11.38
N ALA A 170 2.13 5.28 -11.06
CA ALA A 170 1.44 5.10 -9.79
C ALA A 170 2.41 5.19 -8.61
N ARG A 171 3.51 4.41 -8.64
CA ARG A 171 4.54 4.44 -7.60
C ARG A 171 5.17 5.81 -7.44
N THR A 172 5.46 6.50 -8.55
CA THR A 172 6.07 7.84 -8.51
C THR A 172 5.15 8.83 -7.83
N PHE A 173 3.88 8.86 -8.21
CA PHE A 173 2.88 9.75 -7.63
C PHE A 173 2.64 9.44 -6.16
N VAL A 174 2.23 8.20 -5.84
CA VAL A 174 1.84 7.80 -4.48
C VAL A 174 3.00 7.93 -3.50
N ALA A 175 4.19 7.41 -3.82
CA ALA A 175 5.33 7.49 -2.92
C ALA A 175 5.77 8.95 -2.65
N SER A 176 5.63 9.84 -3.61
CA SER A 176 5.92 11.25 -3.41
C SER A 176 4.80 11.98 -2.67
N TYR A 177 3.54 11.64 -2.91
CA TYR A 177 2.38 12.14 -2.15
C TYR A 177 2.53 11.84 -0.65
N VAL A 178 2.74 10.56 -0.31
CA VAL A 178 2.92 10.13 1.08
C VAL A 178 4.10 10.84 1.75
N LYS A 179 5.22 11.05 1.04
CA LYS A 179 6.37 11.80 1.59
C LYS A 179 6.04 13.26 1.92
N VAL A 180 5.16 13.89 1.16
CA VAL A 180 4.80 15.30 1.35
C VAL A 180 3.69 15.47 2.39
N THR A 181 2.76 14.52 2.50
CA THR A 181 1.61 14.60 3.41
C THR A 181 1.86 14.02 4.79
N GLU A 182 2.74 13.02 4.92
CA GLU A 182 3.09 12.43 6.21
C GLU A 182 4.02 13.35 7.03
N ARG A 183 3.42 14.15 7.89
CA ARG A 183 4.13 15.08 8.80
C ARG A 183 4.78 14.41 10.02
N ARG A 184 4.43 13.17 10.36
CA ARG A 184 4.93 12.45 11.56
C ARG A 184 5.53 11.11 11.16
N ARG A 185 6.77 11.13 10.69
CA ARG A 185 7.58 9.92 10.65
C ARG A 185 8.36 9.80 11.96
N PRO A 186 8.46 8.59 12.55
CA PRO A 186 9.44 8.35 13.61
C PRO A 186 10.81 8.80 13.08
N SER A 187 11.56 9.56 13.90
CA SER A 187 12.92 9.93 13.54
C SER A 187 13.71 8.65 13.30
N VAL A 188 14.26 8.48 12.11
CA VAL A 188 15.13 7.33 11.78
C VAL A 188 16.30 7.23 12.76
N ALA A 189 16.76 8.36 13.31
CA ALA A 189 17.85 8.40 14.28
C ALA A 189 17.49 7.73 15.63
N THR A 190 16.22 7.71 16.02
CA THR A 190 15.79 7.06 17.28
C THR A 190 15.45 5.56 17.09
N ALA A 191 15.32 5.09 15.86
CA ALA A 191 14.93 3.71 15.56
C ALA A 191 16.10 2.71 15.44
N LEU A 192 17.34 3.12 15.81
CA LEU A 192 18.49 2.19 15.75
C LEU A 192 18.46 1.22 16.93
N LEU A 193 17.93 0.02 16.68
CA LEU A 193 17.96 -1.06 17.63
C LEU A 193 19.34 -1.73 17.66
N SER A 194 19.82 -2.08 18.85
CA SER A 194 21.03 -2.89 19.02
C SER A 194 20.75 -4.35 18.65
N LYS A 195 21.81 -5.12 18.36
CA LYS A 195 21.70 -6.57 18.07
C LYS A 195 20.94 -7.30 19.18
N ARG A 196 21.21 -7.01 20.44
CA ARG A 196 20.53 -7.68 21.60
C ARG A 196 19.07 -7.29 21.73
N GLU A 197 18.71 -6.06 21.44
CA GLU A 197 17.31 -5.64 21.38
C GLU A 197 16.55 -6.40 20.28
N VAL A 198 17.13 -6.49 19.08
CA VAL A 198 16.53 -7.24 17.96
C VAL A 198 16.39 -8.73 18.29
N GLU A 199 17.42 -9.36 18.89
CA GLU A 199 17.37 -10.77 19.30
C GLU A 199 16.23 -11.01 20.31
N CYS A 200 16.12 -10.17 21.36
CA CYS A 200 15.03 -10.26 22.32
C CYS A 200 13.65 -10.07 21.67
N LEU A 201 13.51 -9.09 20.77
CA LEU A 201 12.24 -8.84 20.08
C LEU A 201 11.86 -9.97 19.13
N ARG A 202 12.81 -10.63 18.45
CA ARG A 202 12.53 -11.79 17.58
C ARG A 202 11.92 -12.95 18.36
N TRP A 203 12.50 -13.30 19.51
CA TRP A 203 11.94 -14.34 20.36
C TRP A 203 10.62 -13.93 21.00
N ALA A 204 10.48 -12.65 21.36
CA ALA A 204 9.21 -12.11 21.82
C ALA A 204 8.11 -12.19 20.75
N ALA A 205 8.42 -11.91 19.49
CA ALA A 205 7.50 -12.06 18.35
C ALA A 205 7.15 -13.53 18.07
N ALA A 206 8.05 -14.47 18.40
CA ALA A 206 7.80 -15.90 18.37
C ALA A 206 6.97 -16.42 19.60
N GLY A 207 6.42 -15.51 20.42
CA GLY A 207 5.57 -15.84 21.55
C GLY A 207 6.30 -16.23 22.84
N LYS A 208 7.65 -16.09 22.88
CA LYS A 208 8.44 -16.47 24.07
C LYS A 208 8.30 -15.46 25.21
N THR A 209 8.21 -15.97 26.43
CA THR A 209 8.28 -15.19 27.67
C THR A 209 9.69 -14.68 27.93
N ASN A 210 9.85 -13.69 28.80
CA ASN A 210 11.18 -13.18 29.14
C ASN A 210 12.10 -14.22 29.80
N ASP A 211 11.53 -15.19 30.52
CA ASP A 211 12.28 -16.29 31.12
C ASP A 211 12.80 -17.26 30.06
N GLU A 212 11.94 -17.66 29.10
CA GLU A 212 12.34 -18.51 27.97
C GLU A 212 13.39 -17.82 27.09
N ILE A 213 13.21 -16.51 26.81
CA ILE A 213 14.19 -15.70 26.06
C ILE A 213 15.52 -15.67 26.81
N GLY A 214 15.48 -15.50 28.13
CA GLY A 214 16.66 -15.54 28.98
C GLY A 214 17.41 -16.87 28.86
N THR A 215 16.70 -17.98 28.92
CA THR A 215 17.26 -19.32 28.72
C THR A 215 17.89 -19.48 27.34
N ILE A 216 17.19 -19.06 26.27
CA ILE A 216 17.64 -19.18 24.88
C ILE A 216 18.89 -18.34 24.59
N LEU A 217 18.95 -17.13 25.13
CA LEU A 217 20.03 -16.16 24.85
C LEU A 217 21.15 -16.18 25.89
N GLY A 218 21.05 -17.01 26.94
CA GLY A 218 22.01 -17.01 28.05
C GLY A 218 21.97 -15.72 28.87
N LEU A 219 20.78 -15.15 29.07
CA LEU A 219 20.57 -13.88 29.77
C LEU A 219 19.65 -14.08 30.98
N GLN A 220 19.78 -13.19 31.97
CA GLN A 220 18.79 -13.13 33.06
C GLN A 220 17.50 -12.49 32.55
N ARG A 221 16.35 -12.89 33.12
CA ARG A 221 15.02 -12.30 32.83
C ARG A 221 15.00 -10.77 32.91
N THR A 222 15.69 -10.20 33.90
CA THR A 222 15.80 -8.75 34.10
C THR A 222 16.52 -8.08 32.95
N THR A 223 17.56 -8.72 32.39
CA THR A 223 18.33 -8.24 31.26
C THR A 223 17.49 -8.27 29.98
N VAL A 224 16.72 -9.35 29.76
CA VAL A 224 15.76 -9.42 28.63
C VAL A 224 14.73 -8.30 28.73
N ARG A 225 14.15 -8.11 29.93
CA ARG A 225 13.18 -7.02 30.18
C ARG A 225 13.78 -5.64 29.89
N PHE A 226 15.05 -5.44 30.28
CA PHE A 226 15.77 -4.20 29.98
C PHE A 226 15.91 -3.97 28.47
N HIS A 227 16.34 -4.97 27.69
CA HIS A 227 16.48 -4.85 26.25
C HIS A 227 15.14 -4.56 25.54
N ILE A 228 14.06 -5.24 25.92
CA ILE A 228 12.73 -5.00 25.36
C ILE A 228 12.25 -3.57 25.71
N ARG A 229 12.46 -3.13 26.96
CA ARG A 229 12.11 -1.76 27.37
C ARG A 229 12.92 -0.70 26.64
N SER A 230 14.23 -0.92 26.47
CA SER A 230 15.09 -0.04 25.71
C SER A 230 14.63 0.10 24.25
N ALA A 231 14.28 -1.02 23.62
CA ALA A 231 13.69 -1.03 22.29
C ALA A 231 12.35 -0.28 22.24
N SER A 232 11.48 -0.45 23.25
CA SER A 232 10.20 0.28 23.36
C SER A 232 10.41 1.79 23.36
N VAL A 233 11.37 2.28 24.13
CA VAL A 233 11.71 3.72 24.20
C VAL A 233 12.22 4.22 22.84
N LYS A 234 13.13 3.49 22.21
CA LYS A 234 13.69 3.85 20.88
C LYS A 234 12.62 3.86 19.78
N LEU A 235 11.64 2.98 19.88
CA LEU A 235 10.54 2.88 18.92
C LEU A 235 9.35 3.78 19.31
N ASP A 236 9.45 4.57 20.39
CA ASP A 236 8.34 5.37 20.90
C ASP A 236 7.06 4.51 21.07
N ALA A 237 7.21 3.35 21.71
CA ALA A 237 6.13 2.39 21.94
C ALA A 237 5.73 2.38 23.42
N VAL A 238 4.42 2.30 23.69
CA VAL A 238 3.87 2.36 25.04
C VAL A 238 3.79 1.00 25.73
N ASN A 239 3.82 -0.11 24.95
CA ASN A 239 3.75 -1.47 25.49
C ASN A 239 4.51 -2.45 24.56
N ARG A 240 4.61 -3.72 25.02
CA ARG A 240 5.32 -4.79 24.29
C ARG A 240 4.73 -5.02 22.90
N ASP A 241 3.42 -5.10 22.77
CA ASP A 241 2.75 -5.43 21.52
C ASP A 241 2.98 -4.33 20.48
N GLN A 242 2.86 -3.07 20.88
CA GLN A 242 3.18 -1.93 20.02
C GLN A 242 4.68 -1.90 19.65
N THR A 243 5.58 -2.32 20.56
CA THR A 243 7.01 -2.44 20.27
C THR A 243 7.25 -3.47 19.18
N LEU A 244 6.63 -4.65 19.28
CA LEU A 244 6.76 -5.70 18.27
C LEU A 244 6.16 -5.26 16.93
N PHE A 245 4.98 -4.64 16.95
CA PHE A 245 4.34 -4.12 15.75
C PHE A 245 5.22 -3.09 15.03
N LYS A 246 5.73 -2.09 15.74
CA LYS A 246 6.61 -1.06 15.17
C LYS A 246 7.95 -1.65 14.69
N ALA A 247 8.52 -2.61 15.42
CA ALA A 247 9.75 -3.29 15.00
C ALA A 247 9.54 -4.12 13.71
N ALA A 248 8.39 -4.76 13.56
CA ALA A 248 8.02 -5.47 12.34
C ALA A 248 7.82 -4.51 11.16
N GLN A 249 7.11 -3.41 11.37
CA GLN A 249 6.91 -2.38 10.33
C GLN A 249 8.23 -1.76 9.84
N LEU A 250 9.24 -1.67 10.70
CA LEU A 250 10.57 -1.16 10.38
C LEU A 250 11.49 -2.24 9.76
N GLY A 251 11.02 -3.48 9.61
CA GLY A 251 11.79 -4.57 9.01
C GLY A 251 12.84 -5.21 9.94
N PHE A 252 12.83 -4.92 11.25
CA PHE A 252 13.71 -5.59 12.21
C PHE A 252 13.27 -7.02 12.53
N LEU A 253 11.99 -7.33 12.30
CA LEU A 253 11.41 -8.64 12.54
C LEU A 253 10.88 -9.21 11.22
N ALA A 254 11.23 -10.48 10.98
CA ALA A 254 10.66 -11.28 9.89
C ALA A 254 9.97 -12.50 10.53
N MET A 255 9.04 -13.13 9.79
CA MET A 255 8.48 -14.40 10.22
C MET A 255 9.62 -15.42 10.36
N ILE A 256 9.74 -16.02 11.54
CA ILE A 256 10.64 -17.16 11.77
C ILE A 256 9.98 -18.35 11.05
N ARG A 257 10.64 -18.84 10.02
CA ARG A 257 10.25 -20.07 9.32
C ARG A 257 10.60 -21.29 10.16
#